data_5f8060a7224935617278636796c4649b
#
_entry.id   5f8060a7224935617278636796c4649b
#
_cell.length_a   1.000
_cell.length_b   1.000
_cell.length_c   1.000
_cell.angle_alpha   90.00
_cell.angle_beta   90.00
_cell.angle_gamma   90.00
#
_symmetry.space_group_name_H-M   'P 1'
#
loop_
_entity.id
_entity.type
_entity.pdbx_description
1 polymer ?
#
loop_
_entity_poly.entity_id
_entity_poly.type
_entity_poly.pdbx_seq_one_letter_code
_entity_poly.pdbx_strand_id
1 'polypeptide(L)'
;VSVDSLILAGEVASKDFLRVSKNESLVNLVKEMRKKNTDRALVYRDDVPEGIVTKKDIVTKVAVSRTRRYPVSVLHASSVMSYPLITVKRDMPLSKAARMMIDKNVSSLPVKDEERIVALLTKWDIAKALIKSPTPLSQIMTRDVVTINDTDSILTARKLMIEEGFSSLPVLNSEGLLVGIVTLDEILDTLVDLMEFVSDSGSKSSLKNITVRDCMRPVVPALSPEDALGTAVALMLEKRVRAVLLVGPNKTLRGITTLTDLTRYVASTYV
;
A
#
# COMPACT_ATOMS: atom_id res chain seq x y z
N VAL A 1 21.79 -12.65 15.23
CA VAL A 1 22.75 -12.45 14.14
C VAL A 1 22.75 -10.97 13.89
N SER A 2 23.79 -10.27 14.36
CA SER A 2 24.02 -8.87 14.03
C SER A 2 24.16 -8.77 12.52
N VAL A 3 23.25 -8.07 11.85
CA VAL A 3 23.45 -7.66 10.46
C VAL A 3 24.39 -6.46 10.52
N ASP A 4 25.70 -6.74 10.70
CA ASP A 4 26.77 -5.75 10.85
C ASP A 4 27.19 -5.09 9.53
N SER A 5 26.43 -5.26 8.46
CA SER A 5 26.66 -4.52 7.22
C SER A 5 25.64 -3.39 7.11
N LEU A 6 26.13 -2.18 7.03
CA LEU A 6 25.35 -1.00 6.74
C LEU A 6 24.68 -1.15 5.36
N ILE A 7 23.43 -1.63 5.34
CA ILE A 7 22.66 -1.76 4.09
C ILE A 7 22.31 -0.36 3.59
N LEU A 8 22.63 -0.06 2.33
CA LEU A 8 22.37 1.22 1.71
C LEU A 8 21.05 1.20 0.90
N ALA A 9 20.36 2.32 0.87
CA ALA A 9 19.09 2.47 0.14
C ALA A 9 19.23 2.10 -1.35
N GLY A 10 20.32 2.49 -1.98
CA GLY A 10 20.57 2.19 -3.39
C GLY A 10 20.89 0.74 -3.71
N GLU A 11 21.25 -0.08 -2.71
CA GLU A 11 21.54 -1.51 -2.89
C GLU A 11 20.25 -2.34 -2.97
N VAL A 12 19.20 -1.93 -2.23
CA VAL A 12 17.94 -2.66 -2.14
C VAL A 12 16.83 -2.08 -3.01
N ALA A 13 16.94 -0.80 -3.38
CA ALA A 13 15.93 -0.11 -4.19
C ALA A 13 15.79 -0.72 -5.59
N SER A 14 14.56 -0.83 -6.08
CA SER A 14 14.27 -1.33 -7.41
C SER A 14 14.64 -0.31 -8.50
N LYS A 15 15.36 -0.77 -9.53
CA LYS A 15 15.66 0.02 -10.72
C LYS A 15 14.52 0.01 -11.74
N ASP A 16 13.63 -0.99 -11.66
CA ASP A 16 12.42 -1.06 -12.48
C ASP A 16 11.26 -0.38 -11.75
N PHE A 17 10.85 0.78 -12.24
CA PHE A 17 9.72 1.55 -11.71
C PHE A 17 8.92 2.18 -12.85
N LEU A 18 7.61 2.32 -12.65
CA LEU A 18 6.72 2.91 -13.63
C LEU A 18 6.95 4.42 -13.73
N ARG A 19 7.12 4.91 -14.96
CA ARG A 19 7.23 6.33 -15.31
C ARG A 19 6.03 6.71 -16.17
N VAL A 20 5.40 7.83 -15.86
CA VAL A 20 4.25 8.35 -16.62
C VAL A 20 4.36 9.84 -16.81
N SER A 21 3.74 10.34 -17.88
CA SER A 21 3.57 11.78 -18.09
C SER A 21 2.61 12.37 -17.04
N LYS A 22 2.80 13.62 -16.66
CA LYS A 22 1.84 14.36 -15.82
C LYS A 22 0.44 14.44 -16.43
N ASN A 23 0.34 14.36 -17.75
CA ASN A 23 -0.90 14.40 -18.51
C ASN A 23 -1.50 13.00 -18.73
N GLU A 24 -0.90 11.93 -18.16
CA GLU A 24 -1.44 10.59 -18.24
C GLU A 24 -2.81 10.51 -17.58
N SER A 25 -3.80 9.92 -18.27
CA SER A 25 -5.13 9.75 -17.70
C SER A 25 -5.12 8.77 -16.51
N LEU A 26 -5.97 8.99 -15.50
CA LEU A 26 -6.03 8.09 -14.36
C LEU A 26 -6.44 6.66 -14.74
N VAL A 27 -7.32 6.52 -15.73
CA VAL A 27 -7.75 5.20 -16.23
C VAL A 27 -6.56 4.44 -16.80
N ASN A 28 -5.78 5.08 -17.69
CA ASN A 28 -4.61 4.43 -18.26
C ASN A 28 -3.50 4.21 -17.23
N LEU A 29 -3.29 5.15 -16.30
CA LEU A 29 -2.35 5.00 -15.19
C LEU A 29 -2.67 3.74 -14.35
N VAL A 30 -3.94 3.51 -14.00
CA VAL A 30 -4.36 2.31 -13.27
C VAL A 30 -4.12 1.04 -14.10
N LYS A 31 -4.42 1.07 -15.40
CA LYS A 31 -4.13 -0.05 -16.33
C LYS A 31 -2.63 -0.37 -16.38
N GLU A 32 -1.78 0.63 -16.49
CA GLU A 32 -0.31 0.46 -16.49
C GLU A 32 0.20 -0.03 -15.11
N MET A 33 -0.35 0.47 -14.01
CA MET A 33 -0.04 -0.05 -12.67
C MET A 33 -0.41 -1.54 -12.53
N ARG A 34 -1.58 -1.96 -13.04
CA ARG A 34 -2.01 -3.37 -13.05
C ARG A 34 -1.05 -4.21 -13.93
N LYS A 35 -0.75 -3.76 -15.16
CA LYS A 35 0.14 -4.45 -16.11
C LYS A 35 1.55 -4.63 -15.58
N LYS A 36 2.12 -3.58 -14.98
CA LYS A 36 3.46 -3.58 -14.36
C LYS A 36 3.46 -4.18 -12.96
N ASN A 37 2.28 -4.54 -12.45
CA ASN A 37 2.09 -5.06 -11.09
C ASN A 37 2.76 -4.18 -10.02
N THR A 38 2.57 -2.88 -10.14
CA THR A 38 3.04 -1.86 -9.20
C THR A 38 1.86 -1.06 -8.63
N ASP A 39 2.08 -0.46 -7.47
CA ASP A 39 1.10 0.38 -6.79
C ASP A 39 1.41 1.87 -6.88
N ARG A 40 2.42 2.23 -7.69
CA ARG A 40 2.88 3.61 -7.82
C ARG A 40 3.57 3.89 -9.14
N ALA A 41 3.61 5.18 -9.49
CA ALA A 41 4.33 5.67 -10.66
C ALA A 41 5.01 7.00 -10.34
N LEU A 42 6.21 7.20 -10.85
CA LEU A 42 6.84 8.51 -10.90
C LEU A 42 6.25 9.33 -12.05
N VAL A 43 5.90 10.57 -11.77
CA VAL A 43 5.26 11.49 -12.71
C VAL A 43 6.31 12.46 -13.23
N TYR A 44 6.36 12.56 -14.55
CA TYR A 44 7.35 13.38 -15.26
C TYR A 44 6.66 14.49 -16.05
N ARG A 45 7.30 15.65 -16.06
CA ARG A 45 7.10 16.69 -17.08
C ARG A 45 8.30 16.63 -17.98
N ASP A 46 8.09 16.21 -19.22
CA ASP A 46 9.18 15.90 -20.15
C ASP A 46 10.12 14.86 -19.48
N ASP A 47 11.40 15.16 -19.27
CA ASP A 47 12.35 14.28 -18.60
C ASP A 47 12.59 14.62 -17.14
N VAL A 48 11.89 15.63 -16.59
CA VAL A 48 12.04 16.08 -15.21
C VAL A 48 11.03 15.38 -14.31
N PRO A 49 11.47 14.64 -13.27
CA PRO A 49 10.57 14.04 -12.30
C PRO A 49 9.94 15.10 -11.41
N GLU A 50 8.60 15.23 -11.44
CA GLU A 50 7.86 16.24 -10.68
C GLU A 50 7.22 15.67 -9.42
N GLY A 51 6.63 14.48 -9.51
CA GLY A 51 5.83 13.92 -8.43
C GLY A 51 5.77 12.40 -8.46
N ILE A 52 4.99 11.87 -7.53
CA ILE A 52 4.68 10.45 -7.44
C ILE A 52 3.19 10.26 -7.22
N VAL A 53 2.61 9.24 -7.86
CA VAL A 53 1.23 8.81 -7.65
C VAL A 53 1.23 7.41 -7.09
N THR A 54 0.45 7.18 -6.05
CA THR A 54 0.18 5.85 -5.51
C THR A 54 -1.30 5.50 -5.69
N LYS A 55 -1.64 4.19 -5.61
CA LYS A 55 -3.04 3.76 -5.59
C LYS A 55 -3.83 4.44 -4.46
N LYS A 56 -3.18 4.71 -3.30
CA LYS A 56 -3.80 5.45 -2.19
C LYS A 56 -4.20 6.88 -2.61
N ASP A 57 -3.34 7.58 -3.35
CA ASP A 57 -3.65 8.93 -3.83
C ASP A 57 -4.86 8.93 -4.75
N ILE A 58 -4.94 7.93 -5.65
CA ILE A 58 -6.07 7.76 -6.56
C ILE A 58 -7.36 7.49 -5.75
N VAL A 59 -7.35 6.50 -4.84
CA VAL A 59 -8.51 6.16 -3.99
C VAL A 59 -8.94 7.35 -3.13
N THR A 60 -7.98 8.14 -2.65
CA THR A 60 -8.28 9.33 -1.84
C THR A 60 -9.02 10.37 -2.65
N LYS A 61 -8.60 10.62 -3.89
CA LYS A 61 -9.14 11.73 -4.71
C LYS A 61 -10.37 11.36 -5.54
N VAL A 62 -10.43 10.14 -6.06
CA VAL A 62 -11.49 9.72 -6.98
C VAL A 62 -12.88 9.65 -6.32
N ALA A 63 -12.99 9.33 -5.04
CA ALA A 63 -14.27 9.21 -4.35
C ALA A 63 -14.73 10.47 -3.60
N VAL A 64 -14.02 11.61 -3.75
CA VAL A 64 -14.45 12.87 -3.14
C VAL A 64 -15.63 13.47 -3.95
N SER A 65 -16.63 14.01 -3.26
CA SER A 65 -17.88 14.53 -3.84
C SER A 65 -17.70 15.58 -4.95
N ARG A 66 -16.55 16.27 -5.02
CA ARG A 66 -16.23 17.21 -6.10
C ARG A 66 -15.87 16.52 -7.42
N THR A 67 -15.29 15.32 -7.38
CA THR A 67 -14.96 14.53 -8.58
C THR A 67 -16.17 13.79 -9.16
N ARG A 68 -17.28 13.67 -8.41
CA ARG A 68 -18.56 13.15 -8.95
C ARG A 68 -19.14 13.99 -10.10
N ARG A 69 -18.67 15.23 -10.29
CA ARG A 69 -19.09 16.10 -11.39
C ARG A 69 -18.30 15.87 -12.68
N TYR A 70 -17.13 15.23 -12.61
CA TYR A 70 -16.28 14.98 -13.77
C TYR A 70 -16.05 13.48 -13.93
N PRO A 71 -16.17 12.95 -15.15
CA PRO A 71 -15.75 11.57 -15.44
C PRO A 71 -14.28 11.37 -15.04
N VAL A 72 -13.93 10.21 -14.51
CA VAL A 72 -12.51 9.89 -14.14
C VAL A 72 -11.60 9.96 -15.36
N SER A 73 -12.16 9.78 -16.56
CA SER A 73 -11.45 9.91 -17.84
C SER A 73 -10.85 11.30 -18.09
N VAL A 74 -11.34 12.36 -17.42
CA VAL A 74 -10.75 13.71 -17.53
C VAL A 74 -9.72 14.02 -16.43
N LEU A 75 -9.50 13.12 -15.49
CA LEU A 75 -8.50 13.28 -14.45
C LEU A 75 -7.15 12.72 -14.92
N HIS A 76 -6.09 13.47 -14.63
CA HIS A 76 -4.72 13.16 -15.02
C HIS A 76 -3.83 12.86 -13.80
N ALA A 77 -2.70 12.25 -14.00
CA ALA A 77 -1.71 11.97 -12.96
C ALA A 77 -1.36 13.21 -12.13
N SER A 78 -1.21 14.37 -12.79
CA SER A 78 -0.96 15.67 -12.12
C SER A 78 -2.06 16.10 -11.16
N SER A 79 -3.31 15.65 -11.34
CA SER A 79 -4.44 16.00 -10.45
C SER A 79 -4.37 15.30 -9.10
N VAL A 80 -3.64 14.17 -9.01
CA VAL A 80 -3.61 13.30 -7.83
C VAL A 80 -2.21 13.12 -7.24
N MET A 81 -1.14 13.44 -7.98
CA MET A 81 0.23 13.24 -7.54
C MET A 81 0.55 14.01 -6.25
N SER A 82 1.46 13.45 -5.47
CA SER A 82 2.14 14.11 -4.37
C SER A 82 3.40 14.78 -4.90
N TYR A 83 3.60 16.06 -4.56
CA TYR A 83 4.79 16.86 -4.89
C TYR A 83 5.09 17.87 -3.78
N PRO A 84 6.34 18.40 -3.65
CA PRO A 84 7.52 17.94 -4.38
C PRO A 84 7.93 16.53 -3.99
N LEU A 85 8.78 15.90 -4.83
CA LEU A 85 9.34 14.57 -4.52
C LEU A 85 10.25 14.65 -3.29
N ILE A 86 10.03 13.72 -2.36
CA ILE A 86 10.95 13.48 -1.25
C ILE A 86 11.92 12.39 -1.72
N THR A 87 13.18 12.73 -1.88
CA THR A 87 14.21 11.84 -2.43
C THR A 87 15.27 11.48 -1.40
N VAL A 88 15.98 10.40 -1.63
CA VAL A 88 17.15 9.99 -0.83
C VAL A 88 18.36 9.78 -1.74
N LYS A 89 19.56 9.93 -1.18
CA LYS A 89 20.79 9.58 -1.88
C LYS A 89 20.99 8.08 -1.90
N ARG A 90 21.72 7.58 -2.91
CA ARG A 90 22.02 6.17 -3.10
C ARG A 90 22.76 5.56 -1.90
N ASP A 91 23.65 6.32 -1.28
CA ASP A 91 24.48 5.95 -0.14
C ASP A 91 23.82 6.15 1.22
N MET A 92 22.52 6.53 1.25
CA MET A 92 21.80 6.68 2.52
C MET A 92 21.61 5.32 3.20
N PRO A 93 21.89 5.19 4.52
CA PRO A 93 21.58 4.00 5.28
C PRO A 93 20.08 3.64 5.20
N LEU A 94 19.76 2.35 5.01
CA LEU A 94 18.40 1.86 4.87
C LEU A 94 17.53 2.23 6.08
N SER A 95 18.10 2.18 7.30
CA SER A 95 17.42 2.60 8.54
C SER A 95 16.99 4.06 8.51
N LYS A 96 17.87 4.96 8.02
CA LYS A 96 17.55 6.38 7.87
C LYS A 96 16.47 6.61 6.82
N ALA A 97 16.52 5.89 5.70
CA ALA A 97 15.48 5.94 4.68
C ALA A 97 14.14 5.40 5.21
N ALA A 98 14.15 4.31 5.98
CA ALA A 98 12.98 3.78 6.66
C ALA A 98 12.40 4.79 7.67
N ARG A 99 13.24 5.43 8.48
CA ARG A 99 12.83 6.50 9.39
C ARG A 99 12.17 7.65 8.64
N MET A 100 12.78 8.10 7.53
CA MET A 100 12.21 9.16 6.69
C MET A 100 10.84 8.77 6.12
N MET A 101 10.63 7.49 5.73
CA MET A 101 9.32 7.02 5.27
C MET A 101 8.26 7.13 6.38
N ILE A 102 8.61 6.80 7.63
CA ILE A 102 7.69 6.90 8.77
C ILE A 102 7.40 8.36 9.10
N ASP A 103 8.42 9.18 9.28
CA ASP A 103 8.29 10.58 9.71
C ASP A 103 7.55 11.44 8.68
N LYS A 104 7.73 11.17 7.38
CA LYS A 104 7.05 11.86 6.27
C LYS A 104 5.75 11.18 5.84
N ASN A 105 5.37 10.07 6.48
CA ASN A 105 4.18 9.28 6.14
C ASN A 105 4.11 8.92 4.64
N VAL A 106 5.25 8.52 4.07
CA VAL A 106 5.36 8.07 2.67
C VAL A 106 5.71 6.59 2.60
N SER A 107 5.33 5.93 1.51
CA SER A 107 5.56 4.48 1.31
C SER A 107 6.67 4.17 0.32
N SER A 108 7.32 5.21 -0.22
CA SER A 108 8.44 5.08 -1.14
C SER A 108 9.25 6.37 -1.21
N LEU A 109 10.51 6.22 -1.58
CA LEU A 109 11.46 7.31 -1.76
C LEU A 109 12.23 7.07 -3.07
N PRO A 110 12.09 7.98 -4.06
CA PRO A 110 12.97 7.96 -5.22
C PRO A 110 14.43 8.14 -4.80
N VAL A 111 15.28 7.28 -5.33
CA VAL A 111 16.72 7.28 -5.05
C VAL A 111 17.43 8.09 -6.13
N LYS A 112 18.12 9.16 -5.71
CA LYS A 112 18.95 10.00 -6.58
C LYS A 112 20.38 9.51 -6.63
N ASP A 113 20.94 9.58 -7.83
CA ASP A 113 22.37 9.60 -8.09
C ASP A 113 22.64 10.88 -8.88
N GLU A 114 23.40 11.81 -8.30
CA GLU A 114 23.44 13.20 -8.74
C GLU A 114 22.03 13.82 -8.87
N GLU A 115 21.64 14.33 -10.04
CA GLU A 115 20.32 14.92 -10.29
C GLU A 115 19.30 13.94 -10.90
N ARG A 116 19.70 12.67 -11.14
CA ARG A 116 18.83 11.67 -11.78
C ARG A 116 18.20 10.72 -10.77
N ILE A 117 16.94 10.37 -10.99
CA ILE A 117 16.32 9.27 -10.27
C ILE A 117 16.75 7.94 -10.92
N VAL A 118 17.50 7.14 -10.17
CA VAL A 118 18.10 5.87 -10.65
C VAL A 118 17.39 4.64 -10.13
N ALA A 119 16.62 4.76 -9.04
CA ALA A 119 15.86 3.67 -8.44
C ALA A 119 14.69 4.21 -7.61
N LEU A 120 13.81 3.33 -7.17
CA LEU A 120 12.70 3.62 -6.27
C LEU A 120 12.76 2.67 -5.07
N LEU A 121 13.02 3.22 -3.89
CA LEU A 121 12.97 2.48 -2.64
C LEU A 121 11.54 2.44 -2.13
N THR A 122 11.04 1.26 -1.82
CA THR A 122 9.68 1.04 -1.31
C THR A 122 9.69 0.28 0.01
N LYS A 123 8.56 0.27 0.73
CA LYS A 123 8.39 -0.58 1.92
C LYS A 123 8.54 -2.08 1.59
N TRP A 124 8.31 -2.51 0.34
CA TRP A 124 8.57 -3.85 -0.12
C TRP A 124 10.06 -4.19 -0.13
N ASP A 125 10.90 -3.25 -0.55
CA ASP A 125 12.35 -3.46 -0.59
C ASP A 125 12.92 -3.50 0.82
N ILE A 126 12.39 -2.68 1.75
CA ILE A 126 12.70 -2.75 3.18
C ILE A 126 12.29 -4.12 3.76
N ALA A 127 11.09 -4.61 3.42
CA ALA A 127 10.64 -5.92 3.88
C ALA A 127 11.56 -7.04 3.38
N LYS A 128 11.98 -7.02 2.11
CA LYS A 128 12.92 -8.02 1.55
C LYS A 128 14.23 -8.12 2.34
N ALA A 129 14.73 -7.02 2.87
CA ALA A 129 15.94 -7.03 3.70
C ALA A 129 15.76 -7.83 5.01
N LEU A 130 14.52 -8.09 5.43
CA LEU A 130 14.17 -8.84 6.64
C LEU A 130 13.82 -10.31 6.39
N ILE A 131 13.99 -10.82 5.16
CA ILE A 131 13.55 -12.19 4.76
C ILE A 131 14.15 -13.32 5.61
N LYS A 132 15.33 -13.08 6.19
CA LYS A 132 16.03 -14.04 7.05
C LYS A 132 15.95 -13.71 8.54
N SER A 133 15.14 -12.73 8.93
CA SER A 133 15.03 -12.31 10.33
C SER A 133 14.35 -13.39 11.19
N PRO A 134 14.97 -13.86 12.27
CA PRO A 134 14.39 -14.83 13.19
C PRO A 134 13.51 -14.17 14.26
N THR A 135 13.37 -12.85 14.27
CA THR A 135 12.61 -12.09 15.27
C THR A 135 11.16 -12.57 15.32
N PRO A 136 10.59 -12.91 16.49
CA PRO A 136 9.19 -13.28 16.61
C PRO A 136 8.27 -12.11 16.24
N LEU A 137 7.17 -12.41 15.54
CA LEU A 137 6.18 -11.40 15.13
C LEU A 137 5.52 -10.69 16.32
N SER A 138 5.42 -11.37 17.47
CA SER A 138 4.91 -10.80 18.72
C SER A 138 5.65 -9.55 19.20
N GLN A 139 6.90 -9.34 18.75
CA GLN A 139 7.71 -8.17 19.11
C GLN A 139 7.41 -6.93 18.24
N ILE A 140 6.83 -7.13 17.06
CA ILE A 140 6.63 -6.03 16.09
C ILE A 140 5.17 -5.83 15.68
N MET A 141 4.29 -6.79 15.96
CA MET A 141 2.89 -6.74 15.55
C MET A 141 2.14 -5.57 16.18
N THR A 142 1.17 -5.04 15.46
CA THR A 142 0.12 -4.19 16.00
C THR A 142 -0.94 -5.07 16.67
N ARG A 143 -1.20 -4.86 17.98
CA ARG A 143 -2.15 -5.66 18.79
C ARG A 143 -3.57 -5.13 18.70
N ASP A 144 -3.71 -3.81 18.77
CA ASP A 144 -5.02 -3.14 18.69
C ASP A 144 -5.42 -3.01 17.22
N VAL A 145 -5.99 -4.09 16.69
CA VAL A 145 -6.32 -4.19 15.27
C VAL A 145 -7.67 -3.54 15.01
N VAL A 146 -7.67 -2.52 14.16
CA VAL A 146 -8.91 -1.94 13.64
C VAL A 146 -9.50 -2.87 12.59
N THR A 147 -10.76 -3.24 12.77
CA THR A 147 -11.50 -4.15 11.91
C THR A 147 -12.72 -3.46 11.29
N ILE A 148 -13.34 -4.10 10.31
CA ILE A 148 -14.59 -3.63 9.68
C ILE A 148 -15.55 -4.80 9.53
N ASN A 149 -16.88 -4.54 9.54
CA ASN A 149 -17.86 -5.58 9.30
C ASN A 149 -18.04 -5.83 7.80
N ASP A 150 -18.34 -7.07 7.44
CA ASP A 150 -18.55 -7.49 6.06
C ASP A 150 -19.80 -6.84 5.42
N THR A 151 -20.75 -6.39 6.24
CA THR A 151 -21.96 -5.66 5.82
C THR A 151 -21.76 -4.15 5.71
N ASP A 152 -20.62 -3.61 6.18
CA ASP A 152 -20.31 -2.20 6.03
C ASP A 152 -20.11 -1.83 4.55
N SER A 153 -20.39 -0.56 4.21
CA SER A 153 -20.20 -0.09 2.84
C SER A 153 -18.71 0.02 2.48
N ILE A 154 -18.38 -0.18 1.20
CA ILE A 154 -17.02 0.06 0.68
C ILE A 154 -16.57 1.51 0.93
N LEU A 155 -17.50 2.47 1.00
CA LEU A 155 -17.18 3.86 1.30
C LEU A 155 -16.78 4.05 2.76
N THR A 156 -17.36 3.26 3.69
CA THR A 156 -16.95 3.22 5.10
C THR A 156 -15.53 2.67 5.22
N ALA A 157 -15.23 1.53 4.56
CA ALA A 157 -13.88 0.97 4.52
C ALA A 157 -12.86 1.98 3.99
N ARG A 158 -13.17 2.60 2.85
CA ARG A 158 -12.34 3.65 2.25
C ARG A 158 -12.09 4.82 3.22
N LYS A 159 -13.14 5.34 3.86
CA LYS A 159 -13.03 6.45 4.79
C LYS A 159 -12.07 6.09 5.93
N LEU A 160 -12.28 4.95 6.56
CA LEU A 160 -11.46 4.46 7.66
C LEU A 160 -10.00 4.27 7.26
N MET A 161 -9.74 3.68 6.09
CA MET A 161 -8.38 3.50 5.58
C MET A 161 -7.66 4.83 5.31
N ILE A 162 -8.38 5.85 4.84
CA ILE A 162 -7.78 7.14 4.53
C ILE A 162 -7.50 7.94 5.80
N GLU A 163 -8.47 8.03 6.71
CA GLU A 163 -8.38 8.81 7.94
C GLU A 163 -7.31 8.24 8.89
N GLU A 164 -7.25 6.91 9.03
CA GLU A 164 -6.29 6.23 9.90
C GLU A 164 -4.96 5.87 9.20
N GLY A 165 -4.88 6.06 7.90
CA GLY A 165 -3.68 5.73 7.13
C GLY A 165 -3.47 4.25 6.84
N PHE A 166 -4.49 3.41 7.01
CA PHE A 166 -4.41 1.97 6.78
C PHE A 166 -4.44 1.62 5.29
N SER A 167 -3.80 0.52 4.91
CA SER A 167 -3.88 -0.05 3.56
C SER A 167 -4.66 -1.36 3.50
N SER A 168 -5.04 -1.90 4.65
CA SER A 168 -5.75 -3.16 4.79
C SER A 168 -6.56 -3.16 6.08
N LEU A 169 -7.76 -3.74 6.06
CA LEU A 169 -8.62 -3.93 7.23
C LEU A 169 -9.07 -5.39 7.28
N PRO A 170 -8.86 -6.11 8.39
CA PRO A 170 -9.48 -7.39 8.62
C PRO A 170 -11.00 -7.23 8.69
N VAL A 171 -11.71 -8.19 8.10
CA VAL A 171 -13.17 -8.17 7.99
C VAL A 171 -13.78 -9.20 8.91
N LEU A 172 -14.70 -8.77 9.74
CA LEU A 172 -15.46 -9.62 10.65
C LEU A 172 -16.91 -9.78 10.16
N ASN A 173 -17.51 -10.92 10.45
CA ASN A 173 -18.96 -11.13 10.27
C ASN A 173 -19.73 -10.66 11.52
N SER A 174 -21.06 -10.81 11.49
CA SER A 174 -21.96 -10.45 12.61
C SER A 174 -21.70 -11.23 13.90
N GLU A 175 -21.01 -12.36 13.84
CA GLU A 175 -20.62 -13.19 14.97
C GLU A 175 -19.24 -12.79 15.53
N GLY A 176 -18.59 -11.77 14.95
CA GLY A 176 -17.23 -11.35 15.30
C GLY A 176 -16.13 -12.28 14.79
N LEU A 177 -16.47 -13.19 13.88
CA LEU A 177 -15.50 -14.11 13.28
C LEU A 177 -14.79 -13.45 12.11
N LEU A 178 -13.47 -13.71 11.99
CA LEU A 178 -12.67 -13.26 10.86
C LEU A 178 -13.10 -13.98 9.58
N VAL A 179 -13.61 -13.23 8.59
CA VAL A 179 -14.11 -13.77 7.32
C VAL A 179 -13.33 -13.29 6.10
N GLY A 180 -12.45 -12.31 6.26
CA GLY A 180 -11.66 -11.82 5.12
C GLY A 180 -10.75 -10.65 5.46
N ILE A 181 -10.23 -10.05 4.40
CA ILE A 181 -9.47 -8.79 4.43
C ILE A 181 -9.89 -7.94 3.25
N VAL A 182 -10.07 -6.64 3.47
CA VAL A 182 -10.23 -5.65 2.40
C VAL A 182 -9.02 -4.75 2.35
N THR A 183 -8.52 -4.46 1.15
CA THR A 183 -7.36 -3.58 0.95
C THR A 183 -7.68 -2.43 0.03
N LEU A 184 -6.76 -1.45 -0.07
CA LEU A 184 -6.90 -0.35 -1.02
C LEU A 184 -6.96 -0.83 -2.48
N ASP A 185 -6.41 -2.03 -2.78
CA ASP A 185 -6.44 -2.60 -4.13
C ASP A 185 -7.87 -3.01 -4.50
N GLU A 186 -8.58 -3.75 -3.63
CA GLU A 186 -9.98 -4.13 -3.85
C GLU A 186 -10.89 -2.91 -3.93
N ILE A 187 -10.67 -1.90 -3.08
CA ILE A 187 -11.44 -0.66 -3.15
C ILE A 187 -11.21 0.07 -4.47
N LEU A 188 -9.95 0.18 -4.92
CA LEU A 188 -9.63 0.84 -6.19
C LEU A 188 -10.25 0.09 -7.38
N ASP A 189 -10.10 -1.24 -7.42
CA ASP A 189 -10.62 -2.06 -8.49
C ASP A 189 -12.15 -1.92 -8.58
N THR A 190 -12.85 -2.01 -7.47
CA THR A 190 -14.31 -1.82 -7.42
C THR A 190 -14.73 -0.41 -7.86
N LEU A 191 -13.97 0.62 -7.47
CA LEU A 191 -14.27 1.99 -7.88
C LEU A 191 -14.07 2.19 -9.39
N VAL A 192 -13.00 1.65 -9.97
CA VAL A 192 -12.69 1.76 -11.40
C VAL A 192 -13.71 0.99 -12.24
N ASP A 193 -14.02 -0.25 -11.88
CA ASP A 193 -14.99 -1.09 -12.60
C ASP A 193 -16.38 -0.46 -12.63
N LEU A 194 -16.81 0.14 -11.51
CA LEU A 194 -18.07 0.88 -11.47
C LEU A 194 -18.08 2.13 -12.34
N MET A 195 -16.96 2.84 -12.42
CA MET A 195 -16.87 4.04 -13.23
C MET A 195 -16.90 3.72 -14.72
N GLU A 196 -16.26 2.63 -15.14
CA GLU A 196 -16.36 2.12 -16.50
C GLU A 196 -17.81 1.70 -16.81
N PHE A 197 -18.48 0.97 -15.92
CA PHE A 197 -19.87 0.55 -16.09
C PHE A 197 -20.87 1.72 -16.18
N VAL A 198 -20.71 2.75 -15.34
CA VAL A 198 -21.59 3.95 -15.36
C VAL A 198 -21.38 4.76 -16.63
N SER A 199 -20.17 4.84 -17.16
CA SER A 199 -19.91 5.53 -18.44
C SER A 199 -20.57 4.82 -19.62
N ASP A 200 -20.63 3.50 -19.61
CA ASP A 200 -21.17 2.69 -20.71
C ASP A 200 -22.69 2.51 -20.65
N SER A 201 -23.26 2.39 -19.45
CA SER A 201 -24.69 2.05 -19.28
C SER A 201 -25.60 3.23 -18.97
N GLY A 202 -25.06 4.41 -18.63
CA GLY A 202 -25.85 5.56 -18.16
C GLY A 202 -26.58 5.32 -16.83
N SER A 203 -26.40 4.16 -16.22
CA SER A 203 -27.07 3.74 -14.99
C SER A 203 -26.36 4.33 -13.77
N LYS A 204 -27.12 4.98 -12.89
CA LYS A 204 -26.62 5.47 -11.59
C LYS A 204 -26.49 4.29 -10.60
N SER A 205 -25.54 3.40 -10.78
CA SER A 205 -25.19 2.44 -9.74
C SER A 205 -24.69 3.19 -8.49
N SER A 206 -25.31 2.92 -7.35
CA SER A 206 -24.96 3.63 -6.12
C SER A 206 -23.83 2.89 -5.42
N LEU A 207 -22.63 3.49 -5.38
CA LEU A 207 -21.50 3.05 -4.54
C LEU A 207 -21.89 2.73 -3.08
N LYS A 208 -22.99 3.33 -2.61
CA LYS A 208 -23.50 3.13 -1.26
C LYS A 208 -24.06 1.71 -1.03
N ASN A 209 -24.43 1.01 -2.09
CA ASN A 209 -25.03 -0.32 -2.01
C ASN A 209 -24.00 -1.45 -2.07
N ILE A 210 -22.73 -1.13 -2.35
CA ILE A 210 -21.66 -2.14 -2.36
C ILE A 210 -21.11 -2.28 -0.96
N THR A 211 -21.14 -3.51 -0.45
CA THR A 211 -20.63 -3.87 0.86
C THR A 211 -19.17 -4.34 0.78
N VAL A 212 -18.51 -4.39 1.93
CA VAL A 212 -17.15 -4.95 2.04
C VAL A 212 -17.14 -6.41 1.62
N ARG A 213 -18.21 -7.18 1.91
CA ARG A 213 -18.37 -8.59 1.50
C ARG A 213 -18.27 -8.77 -0.02
N ASP A 214 -18.75 -7.82 -0.79
CA ASP A 214 -18.78 -7.91 -2.26
C ASP A 214 -17.39 -7.76 -2.89
N CYS A 215 -16.43 -7.19 -2.17
CA CYS A 215 -15.09 -6.90 -2.70
C CYS A 215 -13.92 -7.46 -1.88
N MET A 216 -14.15 -7.92 -0.64
CA MET A 216 -13.09 -8.46 0.23
C MET A 216 -12.47 -9.74 -0.35
N ARG A 217 -11.24 -10.04 0.08
CA ARG A 217 -10.62 -11.37 -0.11
C ARG A 217 -11.03 -12.28 1.04
N PRO A 218 -11.68 -13.42 0.76
CA PRO A 218 -12.16 -14.32 1.82
C PRO A 218 -11.04 -15.18 2.43
N VAL A 219 -9.92 -15.35 1.74
CA VAL A 219 -8.76 -16.11 2.25
C VAL A 219 -7.69 -15.15 2.72
N VAL A 220 -7.35 -15.22 3.99
CA VAL A 220 -6.41 -14.32 4.62
C VAL A 220 -5.14 -15.08 5.03
N PRO A 221 -3.95 -14.65 4.61
CA PRO A 221 -2.70 -15.17 5.13
C PRO A 221 -2.62 -14.93 6.64
N ALA A 222 -2.49 -15.99 7.41
CA ALA A 222 -2.42 -15.94 8.87
C ALA A 222 -1.23 -16.74 9.38
N LEU A 223 -0.59 -16.21 10.42
CA LEU A 223 0.55 -16.79 11.13
C LEU A 223 0.30 -16.76 12.64
N SER A 224 1.15 -17.46 13.39
CA SER A 224 1.21 -17.32 14.85
C SER A 224 2.02 -16.08 15.24
N PRO A 225 1.72 -15.43 16.37
CA PRO A 225 2.59 -14.39 16.94
C PRO A 225 4.03 -14.85 17.19
N GLU A 226 4.24 -16.15 17.37
CA GLU A 226 5.57 -16.73 17.63
C GLU A 226 6.35 -17.09 16.36
N ASP A 227 5.71 -16.99 15.17
CA ASP A 227 6.40 -17.22 13.91
C ASP A 227 7.45 -16.11 13.66
N ALA A 228 8.49 -16.48 12.91
CA ALA A 228 9.57 -15.56 12.59
C ALA A 228 9.11 -14.46 11.61
N LEU A 229 9.64 -13.28 11.78
CA LEU A 229 9.41 -12.14 10.89
C LEU A 229 9.74 -12.48 9.43
N GLY A 230 10.85 -13.23 9.20
CA GLY A 230 11.19 -13.69 7.85
C GLY A 230 10.11 -14.54 7.20
N THR A 231 9.38 -15.35 7.97
CA THR A 231 8.23 -16.13 7.46
C THR A 231 7.10 -15.24 7.00
N ALA A 232 6.78 -14.17 7.77
CA ALA A 232 5.78 -13.20 7.35
C ALA A 232 6.20 -12.46 6.07
N VAL A 233 7.46 -12.06 5.96
CA VAL A 233 8.00 -11.44 4.74
C VAL A 233 7.88 -12.39 3.55
N ALA A 234 8.27 -13.66 3.68
CA ALA A 234 8.15 -14.66 2.62
C ALA A 234 6.70 -14.80 2.15
N LEU A 235 5.76 -14.91 3.10
CA LEU A 235 4.33 -15.01 2.82
C LEU A 235 3.78 -13.75 2.14
N MET A 236 4.17 -12.56 2.61
CA MET A 236 3.79 -11.28 1.98
C MET A 236 4.27 -11.20 0.52
N LEU A 237 5.51 -11.62 0.25
CA LEU A 237 6.10 -11.61 -1.09
C LEU A 237 5.43 -12.64 -2.01
N GLU A 238 5.21 -13.86 -1.53
CA GLU A 238 4.59 -14.94 -2.29
C GLU A 238 3.15 -14.59 -2.68
N LYS A 239 2.34 -14.18 -1.68
CA LYS A 239 0.91 -13.89 -1.87
C LYS A 239 0.64 -12.46 -2.33
N ARG A 240 1.69 -11.61 -2.40
CA ARG A 240 1.58 -10.17 -2.75
C ARG A 240 0.57 -9.42 -1.88
N VAL A 241 0.61 -9.69 -0.59
CA VAL A 241 -0.22 -9.03 0.43
C VAL A 241 0.63 -8.10 1.29
N ARG A 242 0.08 -6.97 1.68
CA ARG A 242 0.78 -5.95 2.48
C ARG A 242 0.66 -6.16 3.98
N ALA A 243 -0.12 -7.14 4.37
CA ALA A 243 -0.40 -7.48 5.76
C ALA A 243 -0.57 -8.98 5.92
N VAL A 244 -0.18 -9.47 7.09
CA VAL A 244 -0.42 -10.84 7.56
C VAL A 244 -1.14 -10.74 8.89
N LEU A 245 -2.23 -11.48 9.06
CA LEU A 245 -2.97 -11.54 10.32
C LEU A 245 -2.28 -12.51 11.26
N LEU A 246 -2.24 -12.15 12.54
CA LEU A 246 -1.70 -13.01 13.56
C LEU A 246 -2.86 -13.58 14.39
N VAL A 247 -2.94 -14.91 14.41
CA VAL A 247 -4.04 -15.63 15.04
C VAL A 247 -3.52 -16.52 16.16
N GLY A 248 -4.32 -16.62 17.20
CA GLY A 248 -4.11 -17.54 18.30
C GLY A 248 -4.88 -18.84 18.11
N PRO A 249 -4.94 -19.69 19.16
CA PRO A 249 -5.82 -20.86 19.20
C PRO A 249 -7.26 -20.46 18.82
N ASN A 250 -7.98 -21.37 18.16
CA ASN A 250 -9.35 -21.16 17.68
C ASN A 250 -9.49 -20.02 16.65
N LYS A 251 -8.42 -19.68 15.94
CA LYS A 251 -8.39 -18.60 14.92
C LYS A 251 -8.80 -17.23 15.47
N THR A 252 -8.59 -16.97 16.75
CA THR A 252 -8.83 -15.64 17.35
C THR A 252 -7.79 -14.66 16.85
N LEU A 253 -8.22 -13.51 16.37
CA LEU A 253 -7.31 -12.43 15.93
C LEU A 253 -6.50 -11.93 17.12
N ARG A 254 -5.17 -11.94 17.01
CA ARG A 254 -4.21 -11.50 18.04
C ARG A 254 -3.45 -10.25 17.64
N GLY A 255 -3.38 -9.98 16.36
CA GLY A 255 -2.64 -8.84 15.83
C GLY A 255 -2.59 -8.85 14.31
N ILE A 256 -1.89 -7.85 13.81
CA ILE A 256 -1.57 -7.70 12.40
C ILE A 256 -0.11 -7.27 12.25
N THR A 257 0.57 -7.78 11.25
CA THR A 257 1.88 -7.26 10.83
C THR A 257 1.78 -6.76 9.41
N THR A 258 2.18 -5.52 9.18
CA THR A 258 2.10 -4.84 7.89
C THR A 258 3.48 -4.42 7.40
N LEU A 259 3.60 -4.03 6.12
CA LEU A 259 4.83 -3.42 5.59
C LEU A 259 5.24 -2.17 6.39
N THR A 260 4.29 -1.48 7.04
CA THR A 260 4.58 -0.32 7.88
C THR A 260 5.27 -0.72 9.18
N ASP A 261 4.84 -1.84 9.80
CA ASP A 261 5.46 -2.36 11.02
C ASP A 261 6.88 -2.84 10.74
N LEU A 262 7.09 -3.54 9.61
CA LEU A 262 8.42 -3.92 9.14
C LEU A 262 9.33 -2.70 8.90
N THR A 263 8.78 -1.65 8.28
CA THR A 263 9.54 -0.40 8.04
C THR A 263 9.88 0.28 9.36
N ARG A 264 8.95 0.31 10.32
CA ARG A 264 9.15 0.87 11.66
C ARG A 264 10.21 0.08 12.44
N TYR A 265 10.21 -1.24 12.31
CA TYR A 265 11.22 -2.11 12.90
C TYR A 265 12.63 -1.78 12.36
N VAL A 266 12.82 -1.69 11.04
CA VAL A 266 14.11 -1.30 10.44
C VAL A 266 14.52 0.11 10.88
N ALA A 267 13.58 1.05 10.95
CA ALA A 267 13.84 2.42 11.42
C ALA A 267 14.30 2.49 12.88
N SER A 268 13.96 1.52 13.73
CA SER A 268 14.30 1.49 15.16
C SER A 268 15.55 0.66 15.48
N THR A 269 15.87 -0.34 14.64
CA THR A 269 16.91 -1.33 14.96
C THR A 269 18.34 -0.86 14.60
N TYR A 270 18.46 0.14 13.71
CA TYR A 270 19.72 0.61 13.16
C TYR A 270 19.93 2.11 13.48
N VAL A 271 19.93 2.43 14.75
CA VAL A 271 20.32 3.76 15.25
C VAL A 271 21.81 3.75 15.62
#